data_907f082509c1d4f277479d8dbf54e0b0
#
_entry.id   907f082509c1d4f277479d8dbf54e0b0
#
_cell.length_a   1.000
_cell.length_b   1.000
_cell.length_c   1.000
_cell.angle_alpha   90.00
_cell.angle_beta   90.00
_cell.angle_gamma   90.00
#
_symmetry.space_group_name_H-M   'P 1'
#
loop_
_entity.id
_entity.type
_entity.pdbx_description
1 polymer ?
#
loop_
_entity_poly.entity_id
_entity_poly.type
_entity_poly.pdbx_seq_one_letter_code
_entity_poly.pdbx_strand_id
1 'polypeptide(L)'
;MRRDGVFAGLLAALVLLLLPGTALAAPGDPWVAYVANSVVTKQSAAAPVILRADPATGALAEISRNGAQGDLFRHPYDIAVAGDGSLLVADMGAYATSTDHTPDGRIIRVDPVTGRQSVVASGEHLVDPAALTVAPDGLVYVVENVGTARTPAVISVNPASGAQSVIAQGGELCYPFGIAFEPRGSLVVTSYGDFSDGTTVVNCAYDFGALIRIDLASKSQSVLSRNAPEWGNLFRNPLGVTVDAAGRILVVNQNGGTALMGVDPNTGVQDAESPNTGTDRFVVPQRPAVTPDGDVVVSDFTLDDLEGGLVSVKLSTGAQSILRQDRTLFNNPLGVAIVPNRAPAAALSAAPALVAGGRRVSFDASASRDPEGLQLRYDWDLDGNGSFETAGGTTPTITRAYAGTTTLTARVRVSDPHGASAVAGAVVRVDSIRPVLSGLAIRRSTITYRLSEGARVTIQLQRKVRRRWRAVRTLRQNGVAGRNRLRAGSRARAAGRPRRVRYRAQAFAVDVVGNRSRVVRLRVSAAAARRLRR
;
A
#
# COMPACT_ATOMS: atom_id res chain seq x y z
N MET A 1 -53.14 30.26 39.94
CA MET A 1 -51.72 30.21 40.32
C MET A 1 -50.96 29.35 39.32
N ARG A 2 -50.17 29.99 38.49
CA ARG A 2 -49.34 29.37 37.45
C ARG A 2 -48.15 28.71 38.11
N ARG A 3 -47.73 27.55 37.60
CA ARG A 3 -46.35 27.05 37.69
C ARG A 3 -45.95 26.46 36.32
N ASP A 4 -45.09 27.18 35.68
CA ASP A 4 -44.40 26.81 34.46
C ASP A 4 -43.33 25.76 34.78
N GLY A 5 -43.43 24.59 34.12
CA GLY A 5 -42.40 23.55 34.16
C GLY A 5 -41.59 23.59 32.88
N VAL A 6 -40.36 24.05 32.97
CA VAL A 6 -39.38 24.07 31.89
C VAL A 6 -38.86 22.65 31.64
N PHE A 7 -39.19 22.07 30.47
CA PHE A 7 -38.53 20.87 29.99
C PHE A 7 -37.17 21.25 29.35
N ALA A 8 -36.09 20.97 30.04
CA ALA A 8 -34.77 21.03 29.46
C ALA A 8 -34.53 19.76 28.62
N GLY A 9 -34.60 19.90 27.29
CA GLY A 9 -34.24 18.85 26.36
C GLY A 9 -32.71 18.70 26.32
N LEU A 10 -32.22 17.57 26.79
CA LEU A 10 -30.83 17.14 26.54
C LEU A 10 -30.72 16.78 25.05
N LEU A 11 -30.10 17.64 24.26
CA LEU A 11 -29.60 17.30 22.94
C LEU A 11 -28.32 16.45 23.14
N ALA A 12 -28.47 15.14 23.04
CA ALA A 12 -27.31 14.24 22.89
C ALA A 12 -26.71 14.47 21.52
N ALA A 13 -25.60 15.21 21.47
CA ALA A 13 -24.79 15.32 20.26
C ALA A 13 -24.17 13.94 19.98
N LEU A 14 -24.72 13.24 19.01
CA LEU A 14 -24.12 12.04 18.43
C LEU A 14 -22.85 12.49 17.70
N VAL A 15 -21.71 12.39 18.36
CA VAL A 15 -20.41 12.52 17.70
C VAL A 15 -20.25 11.27 16.84
N LEU A 16 -20.61 11.39 15.57
CA LEU A 16 -20.25 10.43 14.54
C LEU A 16 -18.71 10.51 14.41
N LEU A 17 -17.98 9.59 15.07
CA LEU A 17 -16.61 9.32 14.70
C LEU A 17 -16.64 8.82 13.25
N LEU A 18 -16.39 9.73 12.31
CA LEU A 18 -15.98 9.39 10.96
C LEU A 18 -14.63 8.67 11.07
N LEU A 19 -14.68 7.35 11.21
CA LEU A 19 -13.59 6.52 10.72
C LEU A 19 -13.33 6.96 9.28
N PRO A 20 -12.08 6.98 8.79
CA PRO A 20 -11.83 7.22 7.38
C PRO A 20 -12.51 6.09 6.61
N GLY A 21 -13.79 6.28 6.30
CA GLY A 21 -14.55 5.39 5.45
C GLY A 21 -13.86 5.40 4.10
N THR A 22 -13.50 4.24 3.61
CA THR A 22 -13.26 4.04 2.18
C THR A 22 -14.44 4.66 1.47
N ALA A 23 -14.25 5.78 0.79
CA ALA A 23 -15.28 6.34 -0.06
C ALA A 23 -15.75 5.21 -0.99
N LEU A 24 -17.04 4.96 -1.03
CA LEU A 24 -17.58 4.04 -2.02
C LEU A 24 -17.13 4.55 -3.38
N ALA A 25 -16.47 3.67 -4.16
CA ALA A 25 -16.04 4.00 -5.50
C ALA A 25 -17.25 4.45 -6.33
N ALA A 26 -17.07 5.52 -7.10
CA ALA A 26 -18.12 6.02 -7.98
C ALA A 26 -18.10 5.24 -9.32
N PRO A 27 -19.24 5.16 -10.02
CA PRO A 27 -19.25 4.65 -11.39
C PRO A 27 -18.24 5.40 -12.26
N GLY A 28 -17.44 4.65 -13.01
CA GLY A 28 -16.34 5.19 -13.83
C GLY A 28 -15.00 5.30 -13.11
N ASP A 29 -14.94 5.04 -11.81
CA ASP A 29 -13.66 4.98 -11.10
C ASP A 29 -12.82 3.80 -11.61
N PRO A 30 -11.52 4.00 -11.90
CA PRO A 30 -10.62 2.91 -12.27
C PRO A 30 -10.53 1.87 -11.16
N TRP A 31 -10.28 0.64 -11.54
CA TRP A 31 -10.15 -0.49 -10.61
C TRP A 31 -9.15 -1.53 -11.10
N VAL A 32 -8.71 -2.39 -10.22
CA VAL A 32 -7.89 -3.57 -10.54
C VAL A 32 -8.54 -4.84 -9.97
N ALA A 33 -8.28 -5.97 -10.62
CA ALA A 33 -8.67 -7.28 -10.13
C ALA A 33 -7.47 -8.03 -9.56
N TYR A 34 -7.58 -8.56 -8.35
CA TYR A 34 -6.66 -9.56 -7.83
C TYR A 34 -7.24 -10.95 -8.01
N VAL A 35 -6.42 -11.91 -8.43
CA VAL A 35 -6.85 -13.26 -8.77
C VAL A 35 -6.01 -14.28 -8.04
N ALA A 36 -6.67 -15.16 -7.30
CA ALA A 36 -6.06 -16.37 -6.77
C ALA A 36 -5.96 -17.38 -7.90
N ASN A 37 -4.73 -17.67 -8.33
CA ASN A 37 -4.46 -18.58 -9.43
C ASN A 37 -3.75 -19.83 -8.88
N SER A 38 -4.44 -20.92 -8.93
CA SER A 38 -4.01 -22.17 -8.32
C SER A 38 -3.38 -23.15 -9.31
N VAL A 39 -2.93 -24.29 -8.82
CA VAL A 39 -2.39 -25.40 -9.62
C VAL A 39 -3.22 -26.64 -9.33
N VAL A 40 -4.03 -27.07 -10.30
CA VAL A 40 -4.98 -28.17 -10.12
C VAL A 40 -4.38 -29.55 -10.43
N THR A 41 -3.27 -29.64 -11.15
CA THR A 41 -2.70 -30.93 -11.50
C THR A 41 -1.24 -31.07 -11.09
N LYS A 42 -0.86 -32.25 -10.58
CA LYS A 42 0.55 -32.61 -10.33
C LYS A 42 1.46 -32.49 -11.57
N GLN A 43 0.89 -32.27 -12.74
CA GLN A 43 1.59 -32.17 -14.03
C GLN A 43 1.85 -30.73 -14.46
N SER A 44 1.22 -29.73 -13.82
CA SER A 44 1.51 -28.32 -14.10
C SER A 44 2.82 -27.91 -13.43
N ALA A 45 3.78 -27.45 -14.21
CA ALA A 45 5.03 -26.87 -13.73
C ALA A 45 4.84 -25.46 -13.10
N ALA A 46 3.63 -24.89 -13.18
CA ALA A 46 3.31 -23.57 -12.67
C ALA A 46 3.12 -23.62 -11.16
N ALA A 47 3.69 -22.67 -10.44
CA ALA A 47 3.48 -22.50 -9.00
C ALA A 47 2.21 -21.68 -8.73
N PRO A 48 1.55 -21.88 -7.56
CA PRO A 48 0.44 -21.03 -7.14
C PRO A 48 0.87 -19.55 -7.08
N VAL A 49 0.01 -18.65 -7.53
CA VAL A 49 0.36 -17.24 -7.64
C VAL A 49 -0.88 -16.35 -7.42
N ILE A 50 -0.67 -15.18 -6.84
CA ILE A 50 -1.65 -14.10 -6.85
C ILE A 50 -1.28 -13.15 -7.98
N LEU A 51 -2.23 -12.93 -8.89
CA LEU A 51 -2.10 -12.04 -10.04
C LEU A 51 -2.90 -10.76 -9.79
N ARG A 52 -2.47 -9.68 -10.44
CA ARG A 52 -3.24 -8.43 -10.58
C ARG A 52 -3.47 -8.18 -12.06
N ALA A 53 -4.72 -8.07 -12.44
CA ALA A 53 -5.14 -7.63 -13.77
C ALA A 53 -5.65 -6.19 -13.68
N ASP A 54 -5.20 -5.35 -14.60
CA ASP A 54 -5.60 -3.96 -14.73
C ASP A 54 -6.34 -3.80 -16.06
N PRO A 55 -7.67 -3.67 -16.04
CA PRO A 55 -8.45 -3.60 -17.27
C PRO A 55 -8.25 -2.28 -18.05
N ALA A 56 -7.89 -1.20 -17.37
CA ALA A 56 -7.70 0.10 -18.04
C ALA A 56 -6.42 0.14 -18.88
N THR A 57 -5.36 -0.56 -18.43
CA THR A 57 -4.08 -0.62 -19.15
C THR A 57 -3.86 -1.94 -19.88
N GLY A 58 -4.68 -2.95 -19.60
CA GLY A 58 -4.50 -4.33 -20.07
C GLY A 58 -3.31 -5.04 -19.42
N ALA A 59 -2.70 -4.46 -18.38
CA ALA A 59 -1.55 -5.04 -17.70
C ALA A 59 -1.94 -6.25 -16.83
N LEU A 60 -1.10 -7.29 -16.89
CA LEU A 60 -1.18 -8.44 -15.99
C LEU A 60 0.15 -8.53 -15.24
N ALA A 61 0.11 -8.57 -13.93
CA ALA A 61 1.28 -8.60 -13.09
C ALA A 61 1.17 -9.70 -12.02
N GLU A 62 2.27 -10.37 -11.78
CA GLU A 62 2.42 -11.26 -10.63
C GLU A 62 2.69 -10.43 -9.38
N ILE A 63 1.86 -10.63 -8.35
CA ILE A 63 1.97 -9.93 -7.07
C ILE A 63 2.70 -10.76 -6.04
N SER A 64 2.36 -12.04 -5.94
CA SER A 64 2.95 -12.93 -4.94
C SER A 64 2.99 -14.36 -5.44
N ARG A 65 4.13 -15.01 -5.25
CA ARG A 65 4.31 -16.46 -5.42
C ARG A 65 5.18 -17.02 -4.29
N ASN A 66 5.25 -18.33 -4.21
CA ASN A 66 6.18 -19.00 -3.31
C ASN A 66 7.64 -18.68 -3.71
N GLY A 67 8.51 -18.50 -2.69
CA GLY A 67 9.90 -18.13 -2.85
C GLY A 67 10.30 -16.95 -1.97
N ALA A 68 10.91 -15.90 -2.54
CA ALA A 68 11.44 -14.75 -1.79
C ALA A 68 10.37 -13.96 -0.99
N GLN A 69 9.09 -14.03 -1.39
CA GLN A 69 7.97 -13.34 -0.74
C GLN A 69 7.30 -14.17 0.37
N GLY A 70 7.65 -15.44 0.49
CA GLY A 70 7.08 -16.45 1.39
C GLY A 70 6.93 -17.77 0.67
N ASP A 71 6.59 -18.83 1.40
CA ASP A 71 6.43 -20.18 0.87
C ASP A 71 5.16 -20.82 1.43
N LEU A 72 4.09 -20.03 1.47
CA LEU A 72 2.87 -20.38 2.19
C LEU A 72 1.78 -20.95 1.30
N PHE A 73 1.73 -20.59 0.01
CA PHE A 73 0.69 -21.08 -0.89
C PHE A 73 0.83 -22.58 -1.15
N ARG A 74 -0.28 -23.28 -1.02
CA ARG A 74 -0.46 -24.68 -1.43
C ARG A 74 -1.50 -24.77 -2.54
N HIS A 75 -2.71 -24.29 -2.23
CA HIS A 75 -3.84 -24.29 -3.12
C HIS A 75 -4.69 -23.03 -2.84
N PRO A 76 -4.25 -21.82 -3.23
CA PRO A 76 -5.04 -20.59 -3.06
C PRO A 76 -6.33 -20.71 -3.87
N TYR A 77 -7.45 -20.68 -3.17
CA TYR A 77 -8.76 -21.00 -3.75
C TYR A 77 -9.63 -19.75 -3.91
N ASP A 78 -9.61 -18.85 -2.93
CA ASP A 78 -10.38 -17.63 -2.96
C ASP A 78 -9.59 -16.45 -2.38
N ILE A 79 -10.02 -15.23 -2.69
CA ILE A 79 -9.33 -14.00 -2.32
C ILE A 79 -10.32 -12.89 -2.01
N ALA A 80 -10.07 -12.15 -0.94
CA ALA A 80 -10.80 -10.92 -0.61
C ALA A 80 -9.84 -9.82 -0.15
N VAL A 81 -10.34 -8.58 -0.07
CA VAL A 81 -9.58 -7.41 0.35
C VAL A 81 -9.95 -7.04 1.77
N ALA A 82 -8.96 -6.94 2.65
CA ALA A 82 -9.15 -6.46 4.00
C ALA A 82 -9.30 -4.92 4.04
N GLY A 83 -9.85 -4.39 5.12
CA GLY A 83 -10.04 -2.94 5.28
C GLY A 83 -8.76 -2.12 5.26
N ASP A 84 -7.59 -2.72 5.52
CA ASP A 84 -6.27 -2.11 5.42
C ASP A 84 -5.67 -2.17 3.98
N GLY A 85 -6.39 -2.78 3.04
CA GLY A 85 -5.97 -2.97 1.65
C GLY A 85 -5.08 -4.19 1.42
N SER A 86 -4.75 -4.97 2.46
CA SER A 86 -4.07 -6.25 2.26
C SER A 86 -5.03 -7.28 1.66
N LEU A 87 -4.48 -8.26 0.96
CA LEU A 87 -5.25 -9.35 0.38
C LEU A 87 -5.31 -10.51 1.39
N LEU A 88 -6.48 -11.10 1.54
CA LEU A 88 -6.69 -12.30 2.32
C LEU A 88 -7.01 -13.44 1.37
N VAL A 89 -6.28 -14.53 1.48
CA VAL A 89 -6.37 -15.69 0.59
C VAL A 89 -6.79 -16.90 1.41
N ALA A 90 -7.88 -17.54 1.00
CA ALA A 90 -8.23 -18.88 1.47
C ALA A 90 -7.35 -19.90 0.72
N ASP A 91 -6.51 -20.62 1.44
CA ASP A 91 -5.63 -21.66 0.90
C ASP A 91 -6.06 -23.01 1.45
N MET A 92 -6.55 -23.89 0.59
CA MET A 92 -7.08 -25.21 0.98
C MET A 92 -6.01 -26.19 1.49
N GLY A 93 -4.73 -25.77 1.48
CA GLY A 93 -3.65 -26.65 1.90
C GLY A 93 -3.17 -27.60 0.80
N ALA A 94 -2.50 -28.66 1.18
CA ALA A 94 -2.11 -29.70 0.24
C ALA A 94 -3.37 -30.39 -0.29
N TYR A 95 -3.51 -30.45 -1.60
CA TYR A 95 -4.63 -31.14 -2.24
C TYR A 95 -4.66 -32.60 -1.74
N ALA A 96 -5.48 -32.85 -0.74
CA ALA A 96 -5.61 -34.17 -0.15
C ALA A 96 -6.26 -35.09 -1.17
N THR A 97 -5.54 -36.11 -1.59
CA THR A 97 -6.19 -37.30 -2.11
C THR A 97 -7.20 -37.72 -1.06
N SER A 98 -8.42 -38.00 -1.45
CA SER A 98 -9.67 -38.20 -0.71
C SER A 98 -9.67 -38.92 0.66
N THR A 99 -8.52 -39.25 1.22
CA THR A 99 -8.38 -40.03 2.45
C THR A 99 -7.65 -39.32 3.58
N ASP A 100 -6.96 -38.21 3.32
CA ASP A 100 -6.13 -37.52 4.31
C ASP A 100 -6.58 -36.04 4.47
N HIS A 101 -7.68 -35.86 5.22
CA HIS A 101 -8.15 -34.53 5.61
C HIS A 101 -7.29 -33.98 6.77
N THR A 102 -6.00 -33.81 6.53
CA THR A 102 -5.15 -33.09 7.48
C THR A 102 -5.59 -31.64 7.53
N PRO A 103 -5.78 -31.03 8.73
CA PRO A 103 -6.17 -29.64 8.85
C PRO A 103 -4.96 -28.73 8.53
N ASP A 104 -4.62 -28.63 7.25
CA ASP A 104 -3.53 -27.79 6.76
C ASP A 104 -4.02 -26.55 5.97
N GLY A 105 -5.33 -26.35 5.94
CA GLY A 105 -5.98 -25.14 5.43
C GLY A 105 -5.58 -23.90 6.21
N ARG A 106 -5.54 -22.78 5.55
CA ARG A 106 -5.10 -21.52 6.16
C ARG A 106 -5.68 -20.29 5.49
N ILE A 107 -5.71 -19.20 6.24
CA ILE A 107 -5.92 -17.86 5.69
C ILE A 107 -4.56 -17.17 5.64
N ILE A 108 -4.15 -16.73 4.46
CA ILE A 108 -2.86 -16.09 4.19
C ILE A 108 -3.11 -14.62 3.86
N ARG A 109 -2.38 -13.73 4.52
CA ARG A 109 -2.33 -12.30 4.18
C ARG A 109 -1.21 -12.07 3.17
N VAL A 110 -1.52 -11.31 2.12
CA VAL A 110 -0.56 -10.86 1.12
C VAL A 110 -0.57 -9.34 1.08
N ASP A 111 0.61 -8.75 1.16
CA ASP A 111 0.82 -7.32 0.92
C ASP A 111 0.81 -7.07 -0.60
N PRO A 112 -0.12 -6.28 -1.15
CA PRO A 112 -0.26 -6.11 -2.61
C PRO A 112 0.90 -5.34 -3.23
N VAL A 113 1.70 -4.62 -2.43
CA VAL A 113 2.85 -3.83 -2.91
C VAL A 113 4.13 -4.65 -2.94
N THR A 114 4.38 -5.43 -1.90
CA THR A 114 5.64 -6.19 -1.73
C THR A 114 5.50 -7.66 -2.09
N GLY A 115 4.27 -8.17 -2.20
CA GLY A 115 3.95 -9.57 -2.39
C GLY A 115 4.20 -10.45 -1.16
N ARG A 116 4.60 -9.87 -0.03
CA ARG A 116 4.97 -10.62 1.18
C ARG A 116 3.78 -11.36 1.75
N GLN A 117 4.00 -12.65 2.05
CA GLN A 117 3.03 -13.55 2.64
C GLN A 117 3.19 -13.64 4.16
N SER A 118 2.06 -13.78 4.87
CA SER A 118 2.03 -14.11 6.30
C SER A 118 0.77 -14.90 6.63
N VAL A 119 0.87 -15.84 7.56
CA VAL A 119 -0.30 -16.61 8.04
C VAL A 119 -1.14 -15.72 8.96
N VAL A 120 -2.43 -15.64 8.69
CA VAL A 120 -3.44 -15.03 9.57
C VAL A 120 -3.98 -16.06 10.54
N ALA A 121 -4.42 -17.20 10.02
CA ALA A 121 -4.96 -18.31 10.81
C ALA A 121 -4.68 -19.64 10.10
N SER A 122 -4.55 -20.72 10.87
CA SER A 122 -4.37 -22.09 10.36
C SER A 122 -4.79 -23.09 11.40
N GLY A 123 -5.10 -24.32 10.98
CA GLY A 123 -5.52 -25.39 11.88
C GLY A 123 -6.86 -25.12 12.58
N GLU A 124 -7.11 -25.72 13.73
CA GLU A 124 -8.37 -25.69 14.47
C GLU A 124 -9.57 -26.06 13.60
N HIS A 125 -10.27 -25.07 13.05
CA HIS A 125 -11.44 -25.25 12.20
C HIS A 125 -11.13 -25.13 10.71
N LEU A 126 -9.93 -24.65 10.32
CA LEU A 126 -9.51 -24.49 8.93
C LEU A 126 -8.93 -25.80 8.39
N VAL A 127 -9.74 -26.52 7.63
CA VAL A 127 -9.39 -27.80 6.99
C VAL A 127 -9.25 -27.60 5.48
N ASP A 128 -10.34 -27.23 4.82
CA ASP A 128 -10.43 -27.00 3.37
C ASP A 128 -11.17 -25.67 3.10
N PRO A 129 -10.60 -24.51 3.45
CA PRO A 129 -11.25 -23.21 3.26
C PRO A 129 -11.46 -22.92 1.77
N ALA A 130 -12.72 -23.00 1.32
CA ALA A 130 -13.11 -22.89 -0.08
C ALA A 130 -13.46 -21.47 -0.51
N ALA A 131 -13.94 -20.64 0.41
CA ALA A 131 -14.28 -19.25 0.11
C ALA A 131 -14.16 -18.38 1.36
N LEU A 132 -13.98 -17.07 1.12
CA LEU A 132 -13.95 -16.09 2.22
C LEU A 132 -14.60 -14.76 1.82
N THR A 133 -15.14 -14.07 2.81
CA THR A 133 -15.63 -12.70 2.69
C THR A 133 -15.22 -11.88 3.91
N VAL A 134 -15.04 -10.57 3.73
CA VAL A 134 -14.69 -9.65 4.82
C VAL A 134 -15.91 -8.80 5.15
N ALA A 135 -16.36 -8.85 6.40
CA ALA A 135 -17.46 -8.03 6.87
C ALA A 135 -17.02 -6.60 7.21
N PRO A 136 -17.93 -5.63 7.32
CA PRO A 136 -17.61 -4.23 7.64
C PRO A 136 -16.92 -4.02 8.99
N ASP A 137 -17.08 -4.96 9.95
CA ASP A 137 -16.39 -4.95 11.24
C ASP A 137 -14.95 -5.49 11.16
N GLY A 138 -14.54 -5.93 9.96
CA GLY A 138 -13.22 -6.49 9.68
C GLY A 138 -13.07 -7.98 9.99
N LEU A 139 -14.10 -8.66 10.49
CA LEU A 139 -14.08 -10.12 10.63
C LEU A 139 -14.12 -10.79 9.25
N VAL A 140 -13.41 -11.89 9.15
CA VAL A 140 -13.37 -12.72 7.95
C VAL A 140 -14.28 -13.92 8.18
N TYR A 141 -15.23 -14.13 7.27
CA TYR A 141 -16.07 -15.33 7.29
C TYR A 141 -15.60 -16.27 6.20
N VAL A 142 -15.41 -17.53 6.56
CA VAL A 142 -14.79 -18.56 5.74
C VAL A 142 -15.73 -19.74 5.61
N VAL A 143 -15.91 -20.23 4.40
CA VAL A 143 -16.59 -21.49 4.13
C VAL A 143 -15.58 -22.63 4.21
N GLU A 144 -15.86 -23.59 5.06
CA GLU A 144 -15.21 -24.89 5.12
C GLU A 144 -16.05 -25.90 4.35
N ASN A 145 -15.51 -26.39 3.26
CA ASN A 145 -16.23 -27.30 2.36
C ASN A 145 -16.49 -28.66 3.02
N VAL A 146 -15.46 -29.25 3.60
CA VAL A 146 -15.54 -30.51 4.30
C VAL A 146 -15.54 -30.33 5.81
N GLY A 147 -14.82 -29.37 6.32
CA GLY A 147 -14.72 -29.02 7.75
C GLY A 147 -14.14 -30.14 8.63
N THR A 148 -14.06 -29.88 9.95
CA THR A 148 -13.69 -30.88 10.94
C THR A 148 -14.77 -31.96 11.04
N ALA A 149 -14.36 -33.21 11.20
CA ALA A 149 -15.27 -34.38 11.25
C ALA A 149 -16.14 -34.54 9.98
N ARG A 150 -15.69 -34.02 8.84
CA ARG A 150 -16.41 -34.11 7.54
C ARG A 150 -17.78 -33.40 7.56
N THR A 151 -17.92 -32.38 8.37
CA THR A 151 -19.13 -31.58 8.44
C THR A 151 -18.84 -30.15 7.92
N PRO A 152 -19.49 -29.74 6.85
CA PRO A 152 -19.31 -28.38 6.30
C PRO A 152 -19.60 -27.31 7.35
N ALA A 153 -18.90 -26.18 7.29
CA ALA A 153 -19.07 -25.13 8.27
C ALA A 153 -18.85 -23.73 7.68
N VAL A 154 -19.36 -22.73 8.39
CA VAL A 154 -18.95 -21.33 8.25
C VAL A 154 -18.25 -20.92 9.52
N ILE A 155 -17.05 -20.36 9.37
CA ILE A 155 -16.16 -19.98 10.46
C ILE A 155 -15.94 -18.48 10.40
N SER A 156 -15.90 -17.80 11.53
CA SER A 156 -15.35 -16.45 11.62
C SER A 156 -13.88 -16.50 12.05
N VAL A 157 -13.04 -15.68 11.43
CA VAL A 157 -11.63 -15.51 11.76
C VAL A 157 -11.36 -14.03 12.05
N ASN A 158 -10.77 -13.75 13.20
CA ASN A 158 -10.29 -12.41 13.50
C ASN A 158 -8.91 -12.20 12.84
N PRO A 159 -8.76 -11.31 11.84
CA PRO A 159 -7.52 -11.20 11.09
C PRO A 159 -6.35 -10.54 11.86
N ALA A 160 -6.59 -9.98 13.03
CA ALA A 160 -5.55 -9.42 13.89
C ALA A 160 -4.99 -10.44 14.88
N SER A 161 -5.81 -11.38 15.37
CA SER A 161 -5.41 -12.36 16.39
C SER A 161 -5.32 -13.79 15.85
N GLY A 162 -5.92 -14.08 14.70
CA GLY A 162 -6.07 -15.42 14.17
C GLY A 162 -7.15 -16.25 14.87
N ALA A 163 -7.87 -15.70 15.86
CA ALA A 163 -8.90 -16.42 16.62
C ALA A 163 -10.04 -16.86 15.71
N GLN A 164 -10.47 -18.11 15.86
CA GLN A 164 -11.49 -18.78 15.06
C GLN A 164 -12.73 -19.06 15.89
N SER A 165 -13.91 -19.04 15.26
CA SER A 165 -15.16 -19.45 15.90
C SER A 165 -16.13 -20.01 14.87
N VAL A 166 -16.78 -21.12 15.18
CA VAL A 166 -17.82 -21.69 14.32
C VAL A 166 -19.09 -20.83 14.41
N ILE A 167 -19.56 -20.39 13.26
CA ILE A 167 -20.80 -19.61 13.10
C ILE A 167 -21.97 -20.53 12.80
N ALA A 168 -21.78 -21.46 11.84
CA ALA A 168 -22.77 -22.46 11.46
C ALA A 168 -22.04 -23.73 11.06
N GLN A 169 -22.67 -24.90 11.30
CA GLN A 169 -22.11 -26.19 10.95
C GLN A 169 -23.22 -27.17 10.56
N GLY A 170 -23.01 -27.92 9.48
CA GLY A 170 -24.02 -28.87 8.99
C GLY A 170 -25.36 -28.22 8.67
N GLY A 171 -26.47 -28.88 8.95
CA GLY A 171 -27.82 -28.34 8.67
C GLY A 171 -28.07 -28.19 7.16
N GLU A 172 -28.39 -26.97 6.73
CA GLU A 172 -28.65 -26.67 5.31
C GLU A 172 -27.36 -26.57 4.47
N LEU A 173 -26.17 -26.50 5.11
CA LEU A 173 -24.90 -26.47 4.41
C LEU A 173 -24.57 -27.85 3.85
N CYS A 174 -24.56 -27.98 2.52
CA CYS A 174 -24.22 -29.19 1.84
C CYS A 174 -23.24 -28.92 0.70
N TYR A 175 -21.99 -29.26 0.91
CA TYR A 175 -20.89 -29.01 0.00
C TYR A 175 -20.81 -27.52 -0.42
N PRO A 176 -20.61 -26.61 0.56
CA PRO A 176 -20.65 -25.17 0.29
C PRO A 176 -19.34 -24.68 -0.34
N PHE A 177 -19.44 -23.75 -1.30
CA PHE A 177 -18.28 -23.23 -2.02
C PHE A 177 -18.13 -21.71 -2.00
N GLY A 178 -19.21 -20.95 -2.02
CA GLY A 178 -19.17 -19.49 -2.08
C GLY A 178 -19.78 -18.86 -0.84
N ILE A 179 -19.29 -17.68 -0.46
CA ILE A 179 -19.82 -16.90 0.65
C ILE A 179 -19.77 -15.41 0.32
N ALA A 180 -20.81 -14.68 0.66
CA ALA A 180 -20.83 -13.23 0.60
C ALA A 180 -21.55 -12.63 1.81
N PHE A 181 -21.12 -11.43 2.22
CA PHE A 181 -21.77 -10.66 3.28
C PHE A 181 -22.88 -9.80 2.70
N GLU A 182 -24.08 -9.87 3.28
CA GLU A 182 -25.21 -9.00 2.92
C GLU A 182 -25.21 -7.71 3.73
N PRO A 183 -25.56 -6.55 3.14
CA PRO A 183 -25.64 -5.27 3.86
C PRO A 183 -26.56 -5.29 5.09
N ARG A 184 -27.50 -6.23 5.16
CA ARG A 184 -28.43 -6.43 6.29
C ARG A 184 -27.81 -7.14 7.50
N GLY A 185 -26.52 -7.57 7.42
CA GLY A 185 -25.80 -8.22 8.51
C GLY A 185 -25.98 -9.75 8.55
N SER A 186 -26.27 -10.38 7.43
CA SER A 186 -26.30 -11.83 7.24
C SER A 186 -25.25 -12.28 6.23
N LEU A 187 -25.03 -13.58 6.16
CA LEU A 187 -24.21 -14.21 5.13
C LEU A 187 -25.11 -14.98 4.17
N VAL A 188 -24.73 -15.00 2.91
CA VAL A 188 -25.27 -15.95 1.93
C VAL A 188 -24.19 -16.91 1.49
N VAL A 189 -24.52 -18.18 1.42
CA VAL A 189 -23.60 -19.28 1.14
C VAL A 189 -24.19 -20.14 0.02
N THR A 190 -23.43 -20.41 -1.03
CA THR A 190 -23.83 -21.36 -2.06
C THR A 190 -23.58 -22.79 -1.57
N SER A 191 -24.59 -23.62 -1.69
CA SER A 191 -24.53 -25.05 -1.49
C SER A 191 -24.57 -25.72 -2.87
N TYR A 192 -23.52 -26.43 -3.25
CA TYR A 192 -23.31 -26.92 -4.62
C TYR A 192 -24.35 -27.95 -5.07
N GLY A 193 -24.90 -28.72 -4.14
CA GLY A 193 -25.79 -29.84 -4.40
C GLY A 193 -25.07 -31.16 -4.38
N ASP A 194 -25.69 -32.20 -4.98
CA ASP A 194 -25.13 -33.52 -5.04
C ASP A 194 -23.79 -33.55 -5.77
N PHE A 195 -22.82 -34.22 -5.18
CA PHE A 195 -21.46 -34.32 -5.71
C PHE A 195 -20.96 -35.77 -5.62
N SER A 196 -20.28 -36.19 -6.68
CA SER A 196 -19.53 -37.46 -6.68
C SER A 196 -18.30 -37.31 -7.58
N ASP A 197 -17.13 -37.59 -7.03
CA ASP A 197 -15.85 -37.66 -7.75
C ASP A 197 -15.40 -39.13 -8.01
N GLY A 198 -16.31 -40.09 -7.77
CA GLY A 198 -16.03 -41.52 -7.87
C GLY A 198 -15.47 -42.16 -6.58
N THR A 199 -15.03 -41.35 -5.61
CA THR A 199 -14.54 -41.76 -4.29
C THR A 199 -15.37 -41.18 -3.15
N THR A 200 -15.83 -39.95 -3.32
CA THR A 200 -16.69 -39.22 -2.37
C THR A 200 -18.06 -39.05 -2.98
N VAL A 201 -19.10 -39.45 -2.28
CA VAL A 201 -20.50 -39.22 -2.65
C VAL A 201 -21.11 -38.35 -1.57
N VAL A 202 -21.55 -37.14 -1.95
CA VAL A 202 -22.29 -36.20 -1.09
C VAL A 202 -23.70 -36.12 -1.63
N ASN A 203 -24.67 -36.62 -0.86
CA ASN A 203 -26.09 -36.51 -1.18
C ASN A 203 -26.67 -35.32 -0.40
N CYS A 204 -27.10 -34.33 -1.09
CA CYS A 204 -27.71 -33.14 -0.52
C CYS A 204 -29.23 -33.19 -0.56
N ALA A 205 -29.90 -32.43 0.27
CA ALA A 205 -31.34 -32.25 0.17
C ALA A 205 -31.77 -31.49 -1.12
N TYR A 206 -30.78 -30.98 -1.88
CA TYR A 206 -30.98 -30.12 -3.06
C TYR A 206 -30.08 -30.62 -4.21
N ASP A 207 -30.62 -31.39 -5.12
CA ASP A 207 -29.89 -32.10 -6.20
C ASP A 207 -28.99 -31.16 -7.03
N PHE A 208 -29.46 -29.93 -7.34
CA PHE A 208 -28.76 -28.96 -8.16
C PHE A 208 -28.25 -27.74 -7.38
N GLY A 209 -28.28 -27.83 -6.04
CA GLY A 209 -27.77 -26.79 -5.15
C GLY A 209 -28.82 -25.80 -4.64
N ALA A 210 -28.38 -24.98 -3.73
CA ALA A 210 -29.19 -23.97 -3.06
C ALA A 210 -28.36 -22.75 -2.64
N LEU A 211 -29.03 -21.68 -2.30
CA LEU A 211 -28.48 -20.51 -1.62
C LEU A 211 -29.01 -20.48 -0.19
N ILE A 212 -28.11 -20.56 0.76
CA ILE A 212 -28.40 -20.62 2.20
C ILE A 212 -28.09 -19.25 2.81
N ARG A 213 -29.02 -18.70 3.59
CA ARG A 213 -28.79 -17.53 4.41
C ARG A 213 -28.46 -17.92 5.84
N ILE A 214 -27.44 -17.27 6.41
CA ILE A 214 -27.05 -17.43 7.81
C ILE A 214 -27.21 -16.07 8.50
N ASP A 215 -28.10 -16.00 9.45
CA ASP A 215 -28.26 -14.82 10.30
C ASP A 215 -27.16 -14.80 11.36
N LEU A 216 -26.35 -13.76 11.39
CA LEU A 216 -25.18 -13.70 12.28
C LEU A 216 -25.54 -13.50 13.75
N ALA A 217 -26.70 -12.92 14.04
CA ALA A 217 -27.14 -12.68 15.43
C ALA A 217 -27.66 -13.94 16.08
N SER A 218 -28.54 -14.68 15.37
CA SER A 218 -29.14 -15.93 15.86
C SER A 218 -28.35 -17.18 15.49
N LYS A 219 -27.42 -17.08 14.54
CA LYS A 219 -26.69 -18.19 13.91
C LYS A 219 -27.61 -19.21 13.21
N SER A 220 -28.83 -18.81 12.90
CA SER A 220 -29.79 -19.67 12.22
C SER A 220 -29.51 -19.78 10.74
N GLN A 221 -29.75 -20.95 10.16
CA GLN A 221 -29.67 -21.23 8.74
C GLN A 221 -31.07 -21.27 8.15
N SER A 222 -31.22 -20.75 6.94
CA SER A 222 -32.46 -20.85 6.17
C SER A 222 -32.16 -20.94 4.68
N VAL A 223 -32.93 -21.74 3.96
CA VAL A 223 -32.87 -21.79 2.49
C VAL A 223 -33.49 -20.50 1.96
N LEU A 224 -32.68 -19.65 1.31
CA LEU A 224 -33.17 -18.45 0.65
C LEU A 224 -33.71 -18.78 -0.74
N SER A 225 -33.02 -19.66 -1.47
CA SER A 225 -33.38 -20.06 -2.83
C SER A 225 -32.87 -21.45 -3.17
N ARG A 226 -33.60 -22.18 -3.99
CA ARG A 226 -33.23 -23.49 -4.55
C ARG A 226 -33.97 -23.73 -5.86
N ASN A 227 -33.72 -24.85 -6.53
CA ASN A 227 -34.54 -25.21 -7.69
C ASN A 227 -35.93 -25.62 -7.24
N ALA A 228 -36.91 -24.75 -7.51
CA ALA A 228 -38.32 -25.01 -7.44
C ALA A 228 -39.08 -23.98 -8.31
N PRO A 229 -40.28 -24.31 -8.83
CA PRO A 229 -41.01 -23.42 -9.75
C PRO A 229 -41.19 -21.99 -9.22
N GLU A 230 -41.39 -21.86 -7.91
CA GLU A 230 -41.58 -20.57 -7.22
C GLU A 230 -40.36 -19.68 -7.18
N TRP A 231 -39.13 -20.24 -7.40
CA TRP A 231 -37.85 -19.53 -7.40
C TRP A 231 -37.17 -19.47 -8.79
N GLY A 232 -37.66 -20.15 -9.82
CA GLY A 232 -37.16 -20.03 -11.20
C GLY A 232 -36.36 -21.18 -11.75
N ASN A 233 -35.91 -22.17 -10.95
CA ASN A 233 -35.17 -23.37 -11.37
C ASN A 233 -33.87 -23.14 -12.15
N LEU A 234 -33.09 -22.10 -11.82
CA LEU A 234 -31.89 -21.75 -12.58
C LEU A 234 -30.60 -22.34 -11.99
N PHE A 235 -30.59 -22.84 -10.76
CA PHE A 235 -29.37 -23.41 -10.18
C PHE A 235 -28.90 -24.65 -10.93
N ARG A 236 -27.57 -24.68 -11.19
CA ARG A 236 -26.84 -25.82 -11.77
C ARG A 236 -25.46 -25.88 -11.14
N ASN A 237 -25.40 -26.36 -9.89
CA ASN A 237 -24.19 -26.40 -9.07
C ASN A 237 -23.62 -24.98 -8.85
N PRO A 238 -24.29 -24.13 -8.05
CA PRO A 238 -23.84 -22.79 -7.76
C PRO A 238 -22.52 -22.80 -7.00
N LEU A 239 -21.51 -22.11 -7.52
CA LEU A 239 -20.16 -22.03 -6.96
C LEU A 239 -19.93 -20.72 -6.24
N GLY A 240 -19.73 -19.66 -7.01
CA GLY A 240 -19.42 -18.34 -6.49
C GLY A 240 -20.66 -17.51 -6.19
N VAL A 241 -20.56 -16.63 -5.21
CA VAL A 241 -21.61 -15.67 -4.87
C VAL A 241 -20.96 -14.33 -4.50
N THR A 242 -21.61 -13.25 -4.91
CA THR A 242 -21.31 -11.89 -4.47
C THR A 242 -22.60 -11.11 -4.24
N VAL A 243 -22.50 -9.96 -3.58
CA VAL A 243 -23.65 -9.07 -3.33
C VAL A 243 -23.28 -7.67 -3.84
N ASP A 244 -24.13 -7.08 -4.66
CA ASP A 244 -23.92 -5.73 -5.15
C ASP A 244 -24.28 -4.65 -4.10
N ALA A 245 -24.01 -3.40 -4.44
CA ALA A 245 -24.27 -2.27 -3.55
C ALA A 245 -25.77 -2.05 -3.26
N ALA A 246 -26.66 -2.56 -4.12
CA ALA A 246 -28.11 -2.52 -3.92
C ALA A 246 -28.61 -3.69 -3.04
N GLY A 247 -27.74 -4.62 -2.70
CA GLY A 247 -28.05 -5.82 -1.94
C GLY A 247 -28.58 -6.97 -2.78
N ARG A 248 -28.49 -6.90 -4.12
CA ARG A 248 -28.84 -8.00 -5.01
C ARG A 248 -27.76 -9.07 -4.92
N ILE A 249 -28.15 -10.31 -4.88
CA ILE A 249 -27.25 -11.44 -4.79
C ILE A 249 -26.99 -11.97 -6.20
N LEU A 250 -25.72 -12.12 -6.55
CA LEU A 250 -25.27 -12.59 -7.86
C LEU A 250 -24.54 -13.92 -7.68
N VAL A 251 -25.01 -14.95 -8.37
CA VAL A 251 -24.53 -16.34 -8.21
C VAL A 251 -24.00 -16.85 -9.55
N VAL A 252 -22.88 -17.52 -9.49
CA VAL A 252 -22.27 -18.22 -10.63
C VAL A 252 -22.58 -19.71 -10.55
N ASN A 253 -23.11 -20.25 -11.63
CA ASN A 253 -23.28 -21.71 -11.83
C ASN A 253 -22.08 -22.30 -12.57
N GLN A 254 -21.63 -23.45 -12.14
CA GLN A 254 -20.54 -24.15 -12.82
C GLN A 254 -21.03 -24.92 -14.06
N ASN A 255 -22.18 -25.53 -13.99
CA ASN A 255 -22.67 -26.45 -15.02
C ASN A 255 -23.89 -25.89 -15.76
N GLY A 256 -23.75 -25.70 -17.05
CA GLY A 256 -24.80 -25.49 -18.07
C GLY A 256 -25.88 -24.43 -17.79
N GLY A 257 -26.55 -23.98 -18.81
CA GLY A 257 -27.71 -23.10 -18.69
C GLY A 257 -27.34 -21.61 -18.46
N THR A 258 -27.72 -21.04 -17.33
CA THR A 258 -27.42 -19.64 -16.98
C THR A 258 -26.15 -19.58 -16.15
N ALA A 259 -25.07 -19.01 -16.70
CA ALA A 259 -23.78 -18.95 -16.01
C ALA A 259 -23.78 -17.94 -14.85
N LEU A 260 -24.36 -16.76 -15.04
CA LEU A 260 -24.54 -15.74 -13.99
C LEU A 260 -26.03 -15.46 -13.81
N MET A 261 -26.50 -15.54 -12.57
CA MET A 261 -27.87 -15.25 -12.20
C MET A 261 -27.96 -14.26 -11.05
N GLY A 262 -29.06 -13.53 -11.01
CA GLY A 262 -29.51 -12.75 -9.86
C GLY A 262 -30.44 -13.57 -8.96
N VAL A 263 -30.38 -13.29 -7.66
CA VAL A 263 -31.35 -13.79 -6.68
C VAL A 263 -31.86 -12.63 -5.86
N ASP A 264 -33.18 -12.44 -5.86
CA ASP A 264 -33.81 -11.41 -5.04
C ASP A 264 -33.58 -11.72 -3.55
N PRO A 265 -33.00 -10.81 -2.77
CA PRO A 265 -32.62 -11.08 -1.38
C PRO A 265 -33.83 -11.24 -0.42
N ASN A 266 -35.03 -10.88 -0.83
CA ASN A 266 -36.22 -10.96 0.01
C ASN A 266 -37.10 -12.17 -0.34
N THR A 267 -37.23 -12.46 -1.64
CA THR A 267 -38.13 -13.51 -2.14
C THR A 267 -37.43 -14.79 -2.53
N GLY A 268 -36.10 -14.74 -2.77
CA GLY A 268 -35.32 -15.85 -3.31
C GLY A 268 -35.53 -16.14 -4.80
N VAL A 269 -36.33 -15.33 -5.49
CA VAL A 269 -36.63 -15.50 -6.92
C VAL A 269 -35.35 -15.32 -7.73
N GLN A 270 -35.14 -16.23 -8.66
CA GLN A 270 -33.96 -16.28 -9.54
C GLN A 270 -34.30 -15.65 -10.89
N ASP A 271 -33.36 -14.91 -11.45
CA ASP A 271 -33.42 -14.36 -12.80
C ASP A 271 -32.07 -14.51 -13.51
N ALA A 272 -32.10 -14.59 -14.84
CA ALA A 272 -30.89 -14.77 -15.63
C ALA A 272 -30.25 -13.42 -15.91
N GLU A 273 -29.01 -13.21 -15.44
CA GLU A 273 -28.23 -12.01 -15.73
C GLU A 273 -27.42 -12.15 -17.02
N SER A 274 -26.90 -13.34 -17.24
CA SER A 274 -26.12 -13.66 -18.42
C SER A 274 -26.39 -15.11 -18.79
N PRO A 275 -27.43 -15.35 -19.62
CA PRO A 275 -27.77 -16.68 -20.05
C PRO A 275 -26.70 -17.21 -21.00
N ASN A 276 -26.35 -18.47 -20.85
CA ASN A 276 -25.43 -19.18 -21.75
C ASN A 276 -26.18 -19.54 -23.06
N THR A 277 -26.07 -18.70 -24.08
CA THR A 277 -26.81 -18.84 -25.34
C THR A 277 -26.00 -19.41 -26.51
N GLY A 278 -24.84 -20.05 -26.22
CA GLY A 278 -23.97 -20.66 -27.22
C GLY A 278 -23.01 -19.69 -27.91
N THR A 279 -23.09 -18.40 -27.60
CA THR A 279 -22.06 -17.38 -27.93
C THR A 279 -21.31 -16.94 -26.68
N ASP A 280 -21.48 -17.68 -25.61
CA ASP A 280 -20.96 -17.35 -24.32
C ASP A 280 -19.46 -17.54 -24.21
N ARG A 281 -18.87 -16.70 -23.38
CA ARG A 281 -17.46 -16.76 -23.03
C ARG A 281 -17.19 -17.68 -21.85
N PHE A 282 -18.21 -18.06 -21.08
CA PHE A 282 -18.07 -18.94 -19.92
C PHE A 282 -17.95 -20.40 -20.32
N VAL A 283 -16.95 -21.09 -19.75
CA VAL A 283 -16.78 -22.55 -19.90
C VAL A 283 -16.85 -23.21 -18.51
N VAL A 284 -16.04 -22.76 -17.55
CA VAL A 284 -16.03 -23.26 -16.16
C VAL A 284 -15.93 -22.06 -15.21
N PRO A 285 -16.97 -21.22 -15.13
CA PRO A 285 -16.93 -20.03 -14.31
C PRO A 285 -16.86 -20.37 -12.82
N GLN A 286 -16.11 -19.56 -12.06
CA GLN A 286 -15.79 -19.83 -10.64
C GLN A 286 -16.36 -18.79 -9.68
N ARG A 287 -15.80 -17.59 -9.66
CA ARG A 287 -16.12 -16.54 -8.67
C ARG A 287 -16.52 -15.24 -9.34
N PRO A 288 -17.64 -14.64 -8.90
CA PRO A 288 -18.04 -13.30 -9.32
C PRO A 288 -17.49 -12.24 -8.36
N ALA A 289 -17.14 -11.07 -8.88
CA ALA A 289 -16.85 -9.86 -8.11
C ALA A 289 -17.48 -8.64 -8.79
N VAL A 290 -18.09 -7.75 -8.01
CA VAL A 290 -18.76 -6.55 -8.52
C VAL A 290 -17.75 -5.43 -8.72
N THR A 291 -17.79 -4.77 -9.87
CA THR A 291 -16.97 -3.60 -10.18
C THR A 291 -17.59 -2.31 -9.61
N PRO A 292 -16.84 -1.20 -9.52
CA PRO A 292 -17.41 0.10 -9.15
C PRO A 292 -18.55 0.57 -10.03
N ASP A 293 -18.57 0.16 -11.30
CA ASP A 293 -19.64 0.48 -12.26
C ASP A 293 -20.91 -0.35 -12.03
N GLY A 294 -20.87 -1.32 -11.13
CA GLY A 294 -21.96 -2.25 -10.88
C GLY A 294 -22.02 -3.43 -11.85
N ASP A 295 -21.07 -3.56 -12.76
CA ASP A 295 -20.89 -4.73 -13.61
C ASP A 295 -20.18 -5.86 -12.84
N VAL A 296 -20.07 -7.05 -13.41
CA VAL A 296 -19.48 -8.21 -12.74
C VAL A 296 -18.28 -8.73 -13.52
N VAL A 297 -17.20 -9.01 -12.80
CA VAL A 297 -16.08 -9.82 -13.32
C VAL A 297 -16.18 -11.21 -12.74
N VAL A 298 -16.08 -12.20 -13.60
CA VAL A 298 -16.09 -13.61 -13.22
C VAL A 298 -14.76 -14.24 -13.62
N SER A 299 -14.11 -14.93 -12.69
CA SER A 299 -13.00 -15.79 -13.01
C SER A 299 -13.52 -17.07 -13.70
N ASP A 300 -12.88 -17.46 -14.78
CA ASP A 300 -13.21 -18.68 -15.49
C ASP A 300 -11.98 -19.57 -15.59
N PHE A 301 -12.13 -20.80 -15.10
CA PHE A 301 -11.06 -21.79 -15.06
C PHE A 301 -10.56 -22.16 -16.47
N THR A 302 -11.47 -22.22 -17.45
CA THR A 302 -11.19 -22.61 -18.80
C THR A 302 -12.01 -21.77 -19.76
N LEU A 303 -11.42 -20.73 -20.31
CA LEU A 303 -11.94 -20.06 -21.49
C LEU A 303 -11.51 -20.84 -22.74
N ASP A 304 -11.85 -20.39 -23.92
CA ASP A 304 -11.56 -21.04 -25.22
C ASP A 304 -10.26 -21.89 -25.20
N ASP A 305 -10.37 -23.19 -25.49
CA ASP A 305 -9.26 -24.13 -25.69
C ASP A 305 -8.23 -24.32 -24.54
N LEU A 306 -8.67 -24.38 -23.28
CA LEU A 306 -7.86 -24.70 -22.10
C LEU A 306 -7.10 -23.53 -21.47
N GLU A 307 -7.49 -22.30 -21.71
CA GLU A 307 -6.91 -21.11 -21.06
C GLU A 307 -7.87 -20.53 -20.04
N GLY A 308 -7.38 -20.29 -18.82
CA GLY A 308 -8.13 -19.54 -17.81
C GLY A 308 -8.16 -18.05 -18.11
N GLY A 309 -9.10 -17.32 -17.48
CA GLY A 309 -9.18 -15.88 -17.65
C GLY A 309 -10.24 -15.20 -16.80
N LEU A 310 -10.49 -13.95 -17.17
CA LEU A 310 -11.54 -13.11 -16.57
C LEU A 310 -12.54 -12.70 -17.64
N VAL A 311 -13.81 -12.88 -17.33
CA VAL A 311 -14.94 -12.46 -18.16
C VAL A 311 -15.66 -11.32 -17.46
N SER A 312 -15.86 -10.21 -18.16
CA SER A 312 -16.72 -9.11 -17.70
C SER A 312 -18.14 -9.29 -18.21
N VAL A 313 -19.10 -9.12 -17.34
CA VAL A 313 -20.54 -9.15 -17.66
C VAL A 313 -21.14 -7.79 -17.37
N LYS A 314 -21.72 -7.18 -18.37
CA LYS A 314 -22.47 -5.94 -18.23
C LYS A 314 -23.89 -6.26 -17.77
N LEU A 315 -24.21 -6.03 -16.49
CA LEU A 315 -25.49 -6.43 -15.91
C LEU A 315 -26.70 -5.78 -16.60
N SER A 316 -26.54 -4.56 -17.11
CA SER A 316 -27.66 -3.86 -17.80
C SER A 316 -28.09 -4.51 -19.11
N THR A 317 -27.26 -5.37 -19.71
CA THR A 317 -27.53 -5.99 -21.02
C THR A 317 -27.27 -7.50 -21.07
N GLY A 318 -26.65 -8.07 -20.03
CA GLY A 318 -26.15 -9.44 -20.02
C GLY A 318 -24.96 -9.70 -20.96
N ALA A 319 -24.41 -8.64 -21.56
CA ALA A 319 -23.33 -8.78 -22.53
C ALA A 319 -22.02 -9.21 -21.85
N GLN A 320 -21.37 -10.21 -22.44
CA GLN A 320 -20.11 -10.77 -21.96
C GLN A 320 -18.93 -10.31 -22.84
N SER A 321 -17.80 -10.05 -22.20
CA SER A 321 -16.53 -9.80 -22.90
C SER A 321 -15.35 -10.41 -22.13
N ILE A 322 -14.37 -10.94 -22.87
CA ILE A 322 -13.12 -11.39 -22.25
C ILE A 322 -12.36 -10.15 -21.81
N LEU A 323 -12.21 -9.99 -20.50
CA LEU A 323 -11.46 -8.90 -19.90
C LEU A 323 -9.94 -9.17 -20.02
N ARG A 324 -9.55 -10.40 -19.70
CA ARG A 324 -8.17 -10.86 -19.78
C ARG A 324 -8.09 -12.37 -19.90
N GLN A 325 -7.19 -12.83 -20.75
CA GLN A 325 -6.84 -14.23 -20.96
C GLN A 325 -5.32 -14.34 -21.15
N ASP A 326 -4.68 -15.36 -20.59
CA ASP A 326 -3.23 -15.54 -20.71
C ASP A 326 -2.84 -17.00 -20.41
N ARG A 327 -2.25 -17.69 -21.39
CA ARG A 327 -1.86 -19.11 -21.28
C ARG A 327 -0.78 -19.40 -20.25
N THR A 328 0.05 -18.40 -19.97
CA THR A 328 1.23 -18.61 -19.11
C THR A 328 0.96 -18.26 -17.67
N LEU A 329 0.06 -17.32 -17.43
CA LEU A 329 -0.22 -16.78 -16.11
C LEU A 329 -1.55 -17.25 -15.53
N PHE A 330 -2.63 -17.33 -16.33
CA PHE A 330 -3.92 -17.87 -15.88
C PHE A 330 -4.00 -19.38 -16.10
N ASN A 331 -3.35 -20.16 -15.25
CA ASN A 331 -3.43 -21.61 -15.35
C ASN A 331 -4.72 -22.18 -14.74
N ASN A 332 -5.23 -21.52 -13.71
CA ASN A 332 -6.39 -21.95 -12.98
C ASN A 332 -6.90 -20.80 -12.07
N PRO A 333 -7.48 -19.75 -12.67
CA PRO A 333 -8.01 -18.63 -11.89
C PRO A 333 -9.29 -19.09 -11.16
N LEU A 334 -9.25 -19.01 -9.84
CA LEU A 334 -10.35 -19.41 -8.96
C LEU A 334 -10.98 -18.16 -8.32
N GLY A 335 -10.41 -17.64 -7.26
CA GLY A 335 -10.91 -16.45 -6.59
C GLY A 335 -10.61 -15.15 -7.35
N VAL A 336 -11.53 -14.19 -7.31
CA VAL A 336 -11.33 -12.84 -7.84
C VAL A 336 -11.85 -11.80 -6.86
N ALA A 337 -11.07 -10.74 -6.63
CA ALA A 337 -11.45 -9.59 -5.83
C ALA A 337 -11.18 -8.29 -6.59
N ILE A 338 -12.15 -7.39 -6.61
CA ILE A 338 -12.05 -6.07 -7.24
C ILE A 338 -11.67 -5.02 -6.21
N VAL A 339 -10.73 -4.17 -6.56
CA VAL A 339 -10.27 -3.04 -5.73
C VAL A 339 -10.39 -1.76 -6.55
N PRO A 340 -11.15 -0.76 -6.07
CA PRO A 340 -11.13 0.58 -6.66
C PRO A 340 -9.73 1.17 -6.58
N ASN A 341 -9.31 1.87 -7.62
CA ASN A 341 -8.02 2.55 -7.64
C ASN A 341 -7.98 3.69 -6.60
N ARG A 342 -6.92 3.77 -5.85
CA ARG A 342 -6.68 4.81 -4.83
C ARG A 342 -5.46 5.64 -5.21
N ALA A 343 -5.49 6.92 -4.83
CA ALA A 343 -4.35 7.78 -5.04
C ALA A 343 -3.10 7.29 -4.29
N PRO A 344 -1.91 7.39 -4.90
CA PRO A 344 -0.66 7.01 -4.25
C PRO A 344 -0.36 7.87 -3.02
N ALA A 345 0.37 7.33 -2.06
CA ALA A 345 0.94 8.08 -0.94
C ALA A 345 2.28 8.68 -1.40
N ALA A 346 2.31 10.00 -1.60
CA ALA A 346 3.52 10.70 -2.01
C ALA A 346 4.44 10.99 -0.82
N ALA A 347 5.75 10.78 -1.01
CA ALA A 347 6.79 11.12 -0.04
C ALA A 347 7.95 11.82 -0.74
N LEU A 348 8.55 12.83 -0.08
CA LEU A 348 9.69 13.56 -0.62
C LEU A 348 10.69 13.90 0.47
N SER A 349 11.95 13.64 0.20
CA SER A 349 13.08 14.12 0.99
C SER A 349 14.03 14.98 0.16
N ALA A 350 14.75 15.90 0.80
CA ALA A 350 15.76 16.74 0.18
C ALA A 350 17.06 16.72 1.00
N ALA A 351 18.18 16.44 0.35
CA ALA A 351 19.48 16.36 1.01
C ALA A 351 20.59 17.02 0.18
N PRO A 352 21.37 17.94 0.79
CA PRO A 352 21.16 18.57 2.10
C PRO A 352 20.03 19.60 2.07
N ALA A 353 19.25 19.72 3.15
CA ALA A 353 18.15 20.70 3.25
C ALA A 353 18.65 22.15 3.38
N LEU A 354 19.92 22.35 3.78
CA LEU A 354 20.59 23.63 3.82
C LEU A 354 21.89 23.54 3.00
N VAL A 355 22.04 24.39 2.00
CA VAL A 355 23.12 24.30 1.01
C VAL A 355 23.68 25.67 0.62
N ALA A 356 24.97 25.75 0.30
CA ALA A 356 25.55 26.95 -0.32
C ALA A 356 25.06 27.12 -1.76
N GLY A 357 24.90 28.35 -2.19
CA GLY A 357 24.52 28.66 -3.58
C GLY A 357 25.43 28.01 -4.61
N GLY A 358 24.84 27.47 -5.66
CA GLY A 358 25.52 26.71 -6.72
C GLY A 358 25.81 25.25 -6.38
N ARG A 359 25.53 24.80 -5.16
CA ARG A 359 25.64 23.38 -4.78
C ARG A 359 24.36 22.64 -5.14
N ARG A 360 24.49 21.34 -5.40
CA ARG A 360 23.35 20.47 -5.74
C ARG A 360 22.64 19.99 -4.47
N VAL A 361 21.31 19.93 -4.55
CA VAL A 361 20.41 19.24 -3.63
C VAL A 361 19.89 18.01 -4.36
N SER A 362 19.90 16.87 -3.71
CA SER A 362 19.28 15.64 -4.18
C SER A 362 17.87 15.55 -3.59
N PHE A 363 16.90 15.29 -4.44
CA PHE A 363 15.52 15.02 -4.07
C PHE A 363 15.26 13.53 -4.28
N ASP A 364 14.58 12.91 -3.31
CA ASP A 364 14.28 11.49 -3.30
C ASP A 364 12.83 11.25 -2.88
N ALA A 365 12.05 10.72 -3.81
CA ALA A 365 10.66 10.33 -3.66
C ALA A 365 10.47 8.80 -3.65
N SER A 366 11.53 8.00 -3.52
CA SER A 366 11.48 6.53 -3.56
C SER A 366 10.67 5.89 -2.42
N ALA A 367 10.35 6.65 -1.39
CA ALA A 367 9.45 6.24 -0.31
C ALA A 367 7.96 6.34 -0.66
N SER A 368 7.60 6.93 -1.81
CA SER A 368 6.22 6.96 -2.30
C SER A 368 5.73 5.54 -2.57
N ARG A 369 4.45 5.29 -2.33
CA ARG A 369 3.82 3.98 -2.51
C ARG A 369 2.44 4.13 -3.12
N ASP A 370 2.11 3.21 -4.00
CA ASP A 370 0.76 3.02 -4.51
C ASP A 370 0.08 1.91 -3.68
N PRO A 371 -1.17 2.10 -3.22
CA PRO A 371 -1.88 1.10 -2.43
C PRO A 371 -2.14 -0.21 -3.19
N GLU A 372 -2.34 -0.14 -4.49
CA GLU A 372 -2.57 -1.27 -5.39
C GLU A 372 -1.26 -1.81 -5.99
N GLY A 373 -0.11 -1.18 -5.66
CA GLY A 373 1.21 -1.54 -6.18
C GLY A 373 1.41 -1.17 -7.65
N LEU A 374 0.68 -0.18 -8.17
CA LEU A 374 0.83 0.30 -9.54
C LEU A 374 2.15 1.04 -9.73
N GLN A 375 2.61 1.09 -10.98
CA GLN A 375 3.86 1.78 -11.30
C GLN A 375 3.69 3.29 -11.20
N LEU A 376 4.48 3.94 -10.36
CA LEU A 376 4.42 5.37 -10.12
C LEU A 376 5.18 6.19 -11.17
N ARG A 377 4.63 7.36 -11.46
CA ARG A 377 5.27 8.45 -12.22
C ARG A 377 5.51 9.65 -11.34
N TYR A 378 6.56 10.41 -11.65
CA TYR A 378 7.02 11.53 -10.84
C TYR A 378 7.15 12.79 -11.71
N ASP A 379 6.47 13.88 -11.32
CA ASP A 379 6.62 15.20 -11.90
C ASP A 379 7.10 16.16 -10.80
N TRP A 380 8.00 17.07 -11.14
CA TRP A 380 8.71 17.86 -10.16
C TRP A 380 8.47 19.36 -10.33
N ASP A 381 8.13 20.04 -9.24
CA ASP A 381 8.20 21.47 -9.01
C ASP A 381 9.43 21.74 -8.12
N LEU A 382 10.56 22.06 -8.75
CA LEU A 382 11.82 22.21 -8.03
C LEU A 382 12.12 23.66 -7.64
N ASP A 383 11.37 24.65 -8.11
CA ASP A 383 11.52 26.06 -7.72
C ASP A 383 10.44 26.54 -6.75
N GLY A 384 9.44 25.72 -6.51
CA GLY A 384 8.37 25.99 -5.53
C GLY A 384 7.33 26.99 -6.03
N ASN A 385 7.20 27.15 -7.36
CA ASN A 385 6.23 28.06 -7.97
C ASN A 385 4.81 27.48 -8.09
N GLY A 386 4.65 26.16 -7.83
CA GLY A 386 3.38 25.44 -7.90
C GLY A 386 3.13 24.72 -9.22
N SER A 387 3.98 24.91 -10.22
CA SER A 387 3.93 24.20 -11.49
C SER A 387 4.89 22.99 -11.48
N PHE A 388 4.57 21.94 -12.22
CA PHE A 388 5.39 20.73 -12.31
C PHE A 388 6.05 20.67 -13.69
N GLU A 389 7.12 21.44 -13.89
CA GLU A 389 7.75 21.62 -15.20
C GLU A 389 8.73 20.52 -15.58
N THR A 390 9.18 19.74 -14.61
CA THR A 390 10.17 18.69 -14.84
C THR A 390 9.53 17.32 -14.74
N ALA A 391 9.32 16.67 -15.87
CA ALA A 391 8.86 15.29 -15.89
C ALA A 391 10.02 14.35 -15.50
N GLY A 392 9.80 13.55 -14.46
CA GLY A 392 10.76 12.54 -13.99
C GLY A 392 10.49 11.13 -14.54
N GLY A 393 9.35 10.92 -15.21
CA GLY A 393 8.91 9.60 -15.65
C GLY A 393 8.77 8.66 -14.46
N THR A 394 9.37 7.47 -14.53
CA THR A 394 9.37 6.48 -13.44
C THR A 394 10.57 6.60 -12.49
N THR A 395 11.43 7.61 -12.68
CA THR A 395 12.61 7.80 -11.84
C THR A 395 12.27 8.62 -10.60
N PRO A 396 12.37 8.05 -9.38
CA PRO A 396 11.94 8.71 -8.15
C PRO A 396 12.96 9.71 -7.59
N THR A 397 14.06 9.97 -8.28
CA THR A 397 15.14 10.84 -7.78
C THR A 397 15.57 11.86 -8.82
N ILE A 398 15.89 13.08 -8.34
CA ILE A 398 16.40 14.15 -9.19
C ILE A 398 17.36 15.05 -8.41
N THR A 399 18.23 15.79 -9.11
CA THR A 399 19.12 16.77 -8.48
C THR A 399 18.97 18.15 -9.11
N ARG A 400 18.96 19.21 -8.28
CA ARG A 400 18.96 20.62 -8.75
C ARG A 400 19.97 21.46 -7.97
N ALA A 401 20.61 22.39 -8.65
CA ALA A 401 21.43 23.44 -8.04
C ALA A 401 20.68 24.76 -8.03
N TYR A 402 20.80 25.50 -6.93
CA TYR A 402 20.11 26.79 -6.74
C TYR A 402 21.13 27.92 -6.65
N ALA A 403 20.83 29.03 -7.32
CA ALA A 403 21.61 30.25 -7.22
C ALA A 403 20.99 31.19 -6.18
N GLY A 404 21.82 32.09 -5.63
CA GLY A 404 21.33 33.11 -4.68
C GLY A 404 21.02 32.55 -3.30
N THR A 405 20.41 33.42 -2.46
CA THR A 405 19.92 33.03 -1.12
C THR A 405 18.42 32.97 -1.19
N THR A 406 17.84 31.81 -0.88
CA THR A 406 16.41 31.60 -0.93
C THR A 406 15.97 30.49 0.03
N THR A 407 14.70 30.49 0.39
CA THR A 407 14.01 29.36 1.02
C THR A 407 12.81 29.03 0.15
N LEU A 408 12.70 27.80 -0.28
CA LEU A 408 11.62 27.33 -1.12
C LEU A 408 11.13 25.96 -0.66
N THR A 409 9.94 25.59 -1.08
CA THR A 409 9.40 24.23 -0.92
C THR A 409 9.36 23.58 -2.30
N ALA A 410 10.32 22.70 -2.58
CA ALA A 410 10.23 21.84 -3.75
C ALA A 410 9.14 20.81 -3.55
N ARG A 411 8.45 20.42 -4.64
CA ARG A 411 7.36 19.45 -4.61
C ARG A 411 7.56 18.36 -5.65
N VAL A 412 6.99 17.20 -5.37
CA VAL A 412 6.80 16.12 -6.33
C VAL A 412 5.31 15.80 -6.41
N ARG A 413 4.77 15.70 -7.60
CA ARG A 413 3.49 15.06 -7.88
C ARG A 413 3.78 13.62 -8.28
N VAL A 414 3.22 12.70 -7.54
CA VAL A 414 3.30 11.28 -7.79
C VAL A 414 1.96 10.82 -8.32
N SER A 415 1.94 10.18 -9.47
CA SER A 415 0.71 9.70 -10.12
C SER A 415 0.85 8.23 -10.52
N ASP A 416 -0.28 7.53 -10.49
CA ASP A 416 -0.42 6.18 -11.02
C ASP A 416 -0.81 6.19 -12.52
N PRO A 417 -0.91 5.02 -13.18
CA PRO A 417 -1.34 4.92 -14.58
C PRO A 417 -2.80 5.35 -14.83
N HIS A 418 -3.66 5.32 -13.81
CA HIS A 418 -5.06 5.70 -13.90
C HIS A 418 -5.29 7.21 -13.69
N GLY A 419 -4.23 7.95 -13.38
CA GLY A 419 -4.29 9.40 -13.22
C GLY A 419 -4.56 9.91 -11.82
N ALA A 420 -4.81 9.02 -10.85
CA ALA A 420 -4.88 9.43 -9.47
C ALA A 420 -3.49 9.89 -8.97
N SER A 421 -3.44 10.94 -8.18
CA SER A 421 -2.17 11.55 -7.82
C SER A 421 -2.18 12.18 -6.43
N ALA A 422 -0.97 12.28 -5.85
CA ALA A 422 -0.72 13.00 -4.61
C ALA A 422 0.54 13.85 -4.73
N VAL A 423 0.68 14.84 -3.84
CA VAL A 423 1.80 15.77 -3.82
C VAL A 423 2.50 15.73 -2.46
N ALA A 424 3.83 15.64 -2.49
CA ALA A 424 4.68 15.81 -1.32
C ALA A 424 5.64 16.99 -1.49
N GLY A 425 6.05 17.62 -0.38
CA GLY A 425 6.95 18.77 -0.40
C GLY A 425 8.14 18.63 0.55
N ALA A 426 9.27 19.24 0.17
CA ALA A 426 10.46 19.31 0.99
C ALA A 426 11.05 20.73 0.96
N VAL A 427 11.36 21.26 2.14
CA VAL A 427 11.93 22.61 2.26
C VAL A 427 13.43 22.58 1.99
N VAL A 428 13.87 23.46 1.11
CA VAL A 428 15.27 23.72 0.79
C VAL A 428 15.64 25.15 1.18
N ARG A 429 16.74 25.29 1.89
CA ARG A 429 17.33 26.59 2.26
C ARG A 429 18.66 26.76 1.56
N VAL A 430 18.77 27.80 0.75
CA VAL A 430 20.00 28.13 0.04
C VAL A 430 20.59 29.38 0.67
N ASP A 431 21.83 29.30 1.13
CA ASP A 431 22.55 30.44 1.67
C ASP A 431 23.77 30.73 0.82
N SER A 432 23.75 31.83 0.10
CA SER A 432 24.87 32.35 -0.71
C SER A 432 25.56 33.54 -0.06
N ILE A 433 25.12 33.94 1.14
CA ILE A 433 25.68 35.08 1.86
C ILE A 433 27.03 34.66 2.44
N ARG A 434 28.04 35.47 2.16
CA ARG A 434 29.38 35.24 2.73
C ARG A 434 29.47 35.91 4.08
N PRO A 435 29.97 35.26 5.11
CA PRO A 435 30.20 35.91 6.38
C PRO A 435 31.15 37.09 6.23
N VAL A 436 30.88 38.20 6.93
CA VAL A 436 31.74 39.37 6.97
C VAL A 436 32.57 39.31 8.26
N LEU A 437 33.91 39.22 8.08
CA LEU A 437 34.84 39.35 9.20
C LEU A 437 35.45 40.74 9.16
N SER A 438 35.33 41.49 10.25
CA SER A 438 35.79 42.88 10.36
C SER A 438 36.40 43.16 11.75
N GLY A 439 37.01 44.31 11.91
CA GLY A 439 37.55 44.78 13.21
C GLY A 439 38.59 43.85 13.82
N LEU A 440 39.36 43.14 12.99
CA LEU A 440 40.44 42.29 13.48
C LEU A 440 41.50 43.11 14.21
N ALA A 441 41.66 42.89 15.49
CA ALA A 441 42.66 43.56 16.33
C ALA A 441 43.37 42.53 17.23
N ILE A 442 44.65 42.82 17.48
CA ILE A 442 45.48 41.99 18.36
C ILE A 442 46.08 42.88 19.43
N ARG A 443 45.71 42.70 20.68
CA ARG A 443 46.27 43.40 21.84
C ARG A 443 46.81 42.37 22.83
N ARG A 444 48.09 42.41 23.10
CA ARG A 444 48.84 41.45 23.94
C ARG A 444 48.62 40.00 23.39
N SER A 445 47.94 39.11 24.13
CA SER A 445 47.60 37.75 23.71
C SER A 445 46.14 37.57 23.32
N THR A 446 45.39 38.67 23.21
CA THR A 446 43.97 38.65 22.89
C THR A 446 43.75 39.09 21.44
N ILE A 447 43.00 38.31 20.69
CA ILE A 447 42.53 38.61 19.35
C ILE A 447 41.04 38.93 19.45
N THR A 448 40.63 40.07 18.87
CA THR A 448 39.22 40.44 18.79
C THR A 448 38.85 40.66 17.32
N TYR A 449 37.59 40.33 17.01
CA TYR A 449 37.03 40.54 15.68
C TYR A 449 35.50 40.61 15.78
N ARG A 450 34.83 41.00 14.70
CA ARG A 450 33.37 40.98 14.54
C ARG A 450 33.00 40.10 13.38
N LEU A 451 31.89 39.39 13.50
CA LEU A 451 31.27 38.59 12.45
C LEU A 451 29.85 39.10 12.18
N SER A 452 29.42 39.05 10.91
CA SER A 452 28.02 39.29 10.54
C SER A 452 27.10 38.17 11.00
N GLU A 453 27.65 36.97 11.11
CA GLU A 453 26.90 35.71 11.40
C GLU A 453 27.81 34.68 12.09
N GLY A 454 27.22 33.57 12.56
CA GLY A 454 27.97 32.46 13.11
C GLY A 454 28.86 31.80 12.05
N ALA A 455 30.15 31.69 12.32
CA ALA A 455 31.09 31.14 11.37
C ALA A 455 32.36 30.56 12.04
N ARG A 456 32.99 29.60 11.40
CA ARG A 456 34.29 29.07 11.82
C ARG A 456 35.40 30.00 11.33
N VAL A 457 36.06 30.67 12.25
CA VAL A 457 37.15 31.62 11.94
C VAL A 457 38.48 30.91 12.00
N THR A 458 39.29 31.10 10.96
CA THR A 458 40.67 30.66 10.91
C THR A 458 41.58 31.90 10.91
N ILE A 459 42.50 31.97 11.87
CA ILE A 459 43.47 33.09 12.01
C ILE A 459 44.85 32.47 11.88
N GLN A 460 45.62 32.91 10.89
CA GLN A 460 47.00 32.47 10.66
C GLN A 460 47.96 33.61 11.00
N LEU A 461 48.82 33.38 11.97
CA LEU A 461 49.99 34.24 12.20
C LEU A 461 51.08 33.83 11.20
N GLN A 462 51.55 34.78 10.40
CA GLN A 462 52.53 34.56 9.34
C GLN A 462 53.77 35.40 9.57
N ARG A 463 54.96 34.81 9.23
CA ARG A 463 56.25 35.48 9.23
C ARG A 463 56.75 35.65 7.80
N LYS A 464 57.30 36.87 7.48
CA LYS A 464 57.97 37.10 6.19
C LYS A 464 59.34 36.43 6.18
N VAL A 465 59.55 35.50 5.24
CA VAL A 465 60.84 34.80 5.00
C VAL A 465 61.19 35.08 3.54
N ARG A 466 62.32 35.80 3.34
CA ARG A 466 62.65 36.36 2.02
C ARG A 466 61.49 37.16 1.43
N ARG A 467 60.96 36.78 0.27
CA ARG A 467 59.82 37.43 -0.37
C ARG A 467 58.44 36.79 -0.07
N ARG A 468 58.40 35.68 0.67
CA ARG A 468 57.19 34.88 0.92
C ARG A 468 56.73 34.97 2.38
N TRP A 469 55.39 34.86 2.60
CA TRP A 469 54.79 34.74 3.92
C TRP A 469 54.57 33.27 4.26
N ARG A 470 55.10 32.83 5.40
CA ARG A 470 54.91 31.47 5.90
C ARG A 470 54.12 31.50 7.20
N ALA A 471 53.12 30.62 7.30
CA ALA A 471 52.35 30.44 8.54
C ALA A 471 53.27 29.92 9.65
N VAL A 472 53.16 30.48 10.83
CA VAL A 472 53.93 30.08 12.02
C VAL A 472 53.00 29.59 13.13
N ARG A 473 51.74 29.93 13.08
CA ARG A 473 50.65 29.40 13.92
C ARG A 473 49.31 29.58 13.23
N THR A 474 48.40 28.59 13.42
CA THR A 474 47.02 28.68 13.00
C THR A 474 46.11 28.48 14.22
N LEU A 475 45.19 29.39 14.41
CA LEU A 475 44.18 29.36 15.44
C LEU A 475 42.81 29.19 14.76
N ARG A 476 41.91 28.40 15.36
CA ARG A 476 40.55 28.19 14.87
C ARG A 476 39.58 28.39 16.02
N GLN A 477 38.46 29.04 15.75
CA GLN A 477 37.41 29.30 16.73
C GLN A 477 36.05 29.29 16.00
N ASN A 478 35.03 28.68 16.61
CA ASN A 478 33.67 28.93 16.20
C ASN A 478 33.25 30.27 16.82
N GLY A 479 32.99 31.23 15.94
CA GLY A 479 32.58 32.59 16.32
C GLY A 479 31.07 32.74 16.16
N VAL A 480 30.49 33.60 16.98
CA VAL A 480 29.07 34.01 16.89
C VAL A 480 28.92 35.35 16.20
N ALA A 481 27.72 35.67 15.72
CA ALA A 481 27.44 37.04 15.21
C ALA A 481 27.80 38.10 16.24
N GLY A 482 28.34 39.24 15.80
CA GLY A 482 28.78 40.33 16.66
C GLY A 482 30.24 40.22 17.10
N ARG A 483 30.56 40.66 18.33
CA ARG A 483 31.95 40.72 18.85
C ARG A 483 32.41 39.36 19.34
N ASN A 484 33.59 38.96 18.89
CA ASN A 484 34.28 37.72 19.28
C ASN A 484 35.63 38.02 19.91
N ARG A 485 36.06 37.19 20.82
CA ARG A 485 37.33 37.29 21.53
C ARG A 485 38.00 35.93 21.64
N LEU A 486 39.25 35.83 21.21
CA LEU A 486 40.07 34.62 21.34
C LEU A 486 41.31 34.96 22.17
N ARG A 487 41.57 34.22 23.24
CA ARG A 487 42.81 34.31 24.02
C ARG A 487 43.78 33.24 23.51
N ALA A 488 44.91 33.66 22.97
CA ALA A 488 46.03 32.77 22.72
C ALA A 488 46.82 32.61 24.02
N GLY A 489 47.16 31.38 24.40
CA GLY A 489 47.80 31.04 25.69
C GLY A 489 48.99 31.95 26.05
N SER A 490 49.13 32.27 27.35
CA SER A 490 50.00 33.32 27.89
C SER A 490 51.21 32.83 28.67
N ARG A 491 51.92 31.82 28.23
CA ARG A 491 53.20 31.45 28.89
C ARG A 491 54.36 31.89 28.01
N ALA A 492 54.90 33.10 28.22
CA ALA A 492 56.11 33.58 27.56
C ALA A 492 57.00 34.36 28.52
N ARG A 493 58.08 33.77 29.00
CA ARG A 493 59.27 34.51 29.32
C ARG A 493 59.97 34.87 27.98
N ALA A 494 60.13 36.16 27.69
CA ALA A 494 60.82 36.63 26.50
C ALA A 494 62.30 36.72 26.79
N ALA A 495 63.09 35.83 26.22
CA ALA A 495 64.53 35.99 26.14
C ALA A 495 64.92 36.22 24.66
N GLY A 496 65.64 37.32 24.38
CA GLY A 496 66.28 37.56 23.07
C GLY A 496 65.87 38.87 22.38
N ARG A 497 66.88 39.67 21.94
CA ARG A 497 66.69 40.87 21.14
C ARG A 497 65.97 40.60 19.82
N PRO A 498 65.03 41.44 19.36
CA PRO A 498 64.28 41.19 18.16
C PRO A 498 65.10 41.42 16.90
N ARG A 499 65.36 40.36 16.13
CA ARG A 499 65.72 40.55 14.72
C ARG A 499 64.57 41.26 13.99
N ARG A 500 64.82 42.15 13.05
CA ARG A 500 63.84 42.87 12.22
C ARG A 500 63.02 41.88 11.36
N VAL A 501 62.08 41.12 11.97
CA VAL A 501 61.19 40.18 11.29
C VAL A 501 59.81 40.78 11.20
N ARG A 502 59.24 40.83 9.98
CA ARG A 502 57.86 41.30 9.75
C ARG A 502 56.88 40.18 9.98
N TYR A 503 55.80 40.45 10.73
CA TYR A 503 54.69 39.56 10.99
C TYR A 503 53.39 40.18 10.50
N ARG A 504 52.45 39.29 10.07
CA ARG A 504 51.04 39.64 9.84
C ARG A 504 50.14 38.57 10.37
N ALA A 505 48.93 38.94 10.75
CA ALA A 505 47.80 38.01 10.92
C ALA A 505 46.97 38.04 9.64
N GLN A 506 46.50 36.90 9.22
CA GLN A 506 45.55 36.73 8.15
C GLN A 506 44.37 35.93 8.73
N ALA A 507 43.14 36.47 8.58
CA ALA A 507 41.94 35.84 9.09
C ALA A 507 40.88 35.72 8.00
N PHE A 508 40.12 34.67 8.03
CA PHE A 508 38.91 34.47 7.25
C PHE A 508 37.91 33.61 8.06
N ALA A 509 36.64 33.79 7.73
CA ALA A 509 35.53 33.03 8.30
C ALA A 509 34.90 32.10 7.25
N VAL A 510 34.37 31.01 7.67
CA VAL A 510 33.58 30.05 6.85
C VAL A 510 32.31 29.70 7.63
N ASP A 511 31.16 29.94 7.05
CA ASP A 511 29.87 29.60 7.66
C ASP A 511 29.59 28.11 7.65
N VAL A 512 28.39 27.73 8.08
CA VAL A 512 27.95 26.33 8.21
C VAL A 512 27.80 25.62 6.85
N VAL A 513 27.50 26.37 5.78
CA VAL A 513 27.33 25.82 4.42
C VAL A 513 28.60 25.91 3.57
N GLY A 514 29.67 26.54 4.09
CA GLY A 514 30.97 26.63 3.44
C GLY A 514 31.22 27.95 2.70
N ASN A 515 30.36 28.97 2.79
CA ASN A 515 30.64 30.29 2.23
C ASN A 515 31.80 30.92 2.98
N ARG A 516 32.75 31.47 2.22
CA ARG A 516 33.99 31.99 2.80
C ARG A 516 34.04 33.51 2.69
N SER A 517 34.34 34.18 3.81
CA SER A 517 34.58 35.63 3.87
C SER A 517 35.77 36.09 3.02
N ARG A 518 35.84 37.39 2.74
CA ARG A 518 37.09 38.01 2.32
C ARG A 518 38.16 37.83 3.39
N VAL A 519 39.41 37.77 2.95
CA VAL A 519 40.57 37.64 3.85
C VAL A 519 40.92 38.98 4.43
N VAL A 520 40.89 39.12 5.76
CA VAL A 520 41.34 40.28 6.48
C VAL A 520 42.79 40.14 6.89
N ARG A 521 43.61 41.15 6.67
CA ARG A 521 45.03 41.13 7.02
C ARG A 521 45.36 42.27 7.98
N LEU A 522 46.16 41.96 9.01
CA LEU A 522 46.62 42.94 10.02
C LEU A 522 48.14 42.80 10.18
N ARG A 523 48.86 43.93 10.16
CA ARG A 523 50.27 43.96 10.57
C ARG A 523 50.37 43.69 12.07
N VAL A 524 51.30 42.80 12.47
CA VAL A 524 51.46 42.40 13.85
C VAL A 524 52.84 42.77 14.31
N SER A 525 52.97 43.46 15.47
CA SER A 525 54.27 43.78 16.05
C SER A 525 55.01 42.49 16.46
N ALA A 526 56.33 42.53 16.43
CA ALA A 526 57.15 41.38 16.82
C ALA A 526 56.88 40.95 18.27
N ALA A 527 56.53 41.88 19.15
CA ALA A 527 56.18 41.56 20.54
C ALA A 527 54.85 40.82 20.65
N ALA A 528 53.81 41.27 19.91
CA ALA A 528 52.52 40.59 19.86
C ALA A 528 52.64 39.23 19.18
N ALA A 529 53.40 39.13 18.09
CA ALA A 529 53.63 37.87 17.41
C ALA A 529 54.31 36.79 18.29
N ARG A 530 55.26 37.17 19.14
CA ARG A 530 55.88 36.28 20.09
C ARG A 530 54.92 35.71 21.12
N ARG A 531 53.98 36.54 21.62
CA ARG A 531 52.93 36.11 22.57
C ARG A 531 51.89 35.18 21.92
N LEU A 532 51.68 35.36 20.62
CA LEU A 532 50.74 34.53 19.85
C LEU A 532 51.34 33.23 19.32
N ARG A 533 52.69 33.03 19.35
CA ARG A 533 53.35 31.83 18.85
C ARG A 533 53.28 30.65 19.79
N ARG A 534 52.98 30.90 21.05
CA ARG A 534 52.80 29.89 22.10
C ARG A 534 51.31 29.78 22.45
#